data_92c007b45b64acd0d8ef86058266fee8
#
_entry.id   92c007b45b64acd0d8ef86058266fee8
#
_cell.length_a   1.000
_cell.length_b   1.000
_cell.length_c   1.000
_cell.angle_alpha   90.00
_cell.angle_beta   90.00
_cell.angle_gamma   90.00
#
_symmetry.space_group_name_H-M   'P 1'
#
loop_
_entity.id
_entity.type
_entity.pdbx_description
1 polymer ?
#
loop_
_entity_poly.entity_id
_entity_poly.type
_entity_poly.pdbx_seq_one_letter_code
_entity_poly.pdbx_strand_id
1 'polypeptide(L)'
;VYVGGLSKSVATGLRVGFIAAPLEWVKKLERTIMATTWNVPGVMSAIAVGWIEDGTVAQLEAQKRQDARARQALAAQVLKGVPYISHPSSYFLWLPLGDEARADQVAMALQREQISVSTAEPFAVSATVPHALRLALGSVSMAALGEALLKVREAVRW
;
A
#
# COMPACT_ATOMS: atom_id res chain seq x y z
N VAL A 1 -13.33 -10.70 13.64
CA VAL A 1 -13.76 -9.64 12.71
C VAL A 1 -12.74 -9.54 11.59
N TYR A 2 -13.20 -9.57 10.34
CA TYR A 2 -12.38 -9.36 9.15
C TYR A 2 -12.78 -8.04 8.50
N VAL A 3 -11.80 -7.21 8.18
CA VAL A 3 -12.00 -5.94 7.46
C VAL A 3 -11.30 -6.03 6.12
N GLY A 4 -12.05 -5.87 5.05
CA GLY A 4 -11.55 -5.94 3.70
C GLY A 4 -11.99 -4.75 2.85
N GLY A 5 -11.47 -4.66 1.64
CA GLY A 5 -11.87 -3.61 0.71
C GLY A 5 -11.22 -3.76 -0.66
N LEU A 6 -11.89 -3.21 -1.66
CA LEU A 6 -11.51 -3.32 -3.06
C LEU A 6 -10.49 -2.25 -3.52
N SER A 7 -10.19 -1.28 -2.66
CA SER A 7 -9.31 -0.15 -3.04
C SER A 7 -7.87 -0.56 -3.40
N LYS A 8 -7.34 -1.63 -2.80
CA LYS A 8 -5.96 -2.09 -3.06
C LYS A 8 -5.92 -3.23 -4.07
N SER A 9 -6.91 -4.12 -4.02
CA SER A 9 -6.96 -5.30 -4.88
C SER A 9 -7.60 -5.04 -6.25
N VAL A 10 -8.50 -4.06 -6.35
CA VAL A 10 -9.24 -3.76 -7.59
C VAL A 10 -8.98 -2.33 -8.05
N ALA A 11 -9.66 -1.36 -7.46
CA ALA A 11 -9.57 0.04 -7.88
C ALA A 11 -9.76 1.01 -6.71
N THR A 12 -8.84 1.94 -6.56
CA THR A 12 -8.85 2.93 -5.47
C THR A 12 -10.12 3.81 -5.51
N GLY A 13 -10.64 4.11 -6.71
CA GLY A 13 -11.82 4.96 -6.91
C GLY A 13 -13.14 4.34 -6.47
N LEU A 14 -13.25 3.01 -6.37
CA LEU A 14 -14.47 2.35 -5.91
C LEU A 14 -14.87 2.71 -4.48
N ARG A 15 -13.90 2.94 -3.61
CA ARG A 15 -14.11 3.28 -2.19
C ARG A 15 -15.03 2.31 -1.43
N VAL A 16 -15.10 1.05 -1.87
CA VAL A 16 -15.91 0.00 -1.25
C VAL A 16 -15.05 -0.79 -0.28
N GLY A 17 -15.49 -0.86 0.97
CA GLY A 17 -14.95 -1.72 2.01
C GLY A 17 -16.06 -2.57 2.62
N PHE A 18 -15.70 -3.65 3.27
CA PHE A 18 -16.62 -4.55 3.93
C PHE A 18 -16.04 -5.10 5.22
N ILE A 19 -16.94 -5.45 6.14
CA ILE A 19 -16.60 -6.05 7.43
C ILE A 19 -17.38 -7.35 7.56
N ALA A 20 -16.69 -8.46 7.80
CA ALA A 20 -17.29 -9.72 8.20
C ALA A 20 -17.11 -9.90 9.72
N ALA A 21 -18.21 -10.04 10.44
CA ALA A 21 -18.24 -10.10 11.90
C ALA A 21 -19.33 -11.05 12.41
N PRO A 22 -19.24 -11.56 13.66
CA PRO A 22 -20.32 -12.27 14.32
C PRO A 22 -21.61 -11.43 14.36
N LEU A 23 -22.77 -12.11 14.30
CA LEU A 23 -24.09 -11.45 14.19
C LEU A 23 -24.36 -10.46 15.32
N GLU A 24 -23.91 -10.76 16.54
CA GLU A 24 -24.06 -9.88 17.69
C GLU A 24 -23.33 -8.54 17.55
N TRP A 25 -22.36 -8.44 16.64
CA TRP A 25 -21.59 -7.21 16.38
C TRP A 25 -22.17 -6.36 15.25
N VAL A 26 -22.96 -6.94 14.34
CA VAL A 26 -23.44 -6.29 13.12
C VAL A 26 -24.12 -4.96 13.43
N LYS A 27 -25.11 -4.93 14.31
CA LYS A 27 -25.83 -3.70 14.66
C LYS A 27 -24.94 -2.60 15.26
N LYS A 28 -23.92 -2.98 16.00
CA LYS A 28 -22.95 -2.02 16.57
C LYS A 28 -22.04 -1.46 15.48
N LEU A 29 -21.59 -2.29 14.56
CA LEU A 29 -20.77 -1.88 13.41
C LEU A 29 -21.56 -0.98 12.45
N GLU A 30 -22.81 -1.33 12.13
CA GLU A 30 -23.70 -0.48 11.33
C GLU A 30 -23.84 0.93 11.92
N ARG A 31 -24.11 1.04 13.22
CA ARG A 31 -24.19 2.33 13.90
C ARG A 31 -22.87 3.11 13.82
N THR A 32 -21.73 2.43 13.95
CA THR A 32 -20.42 3.06 13.85
C THR A 32 -20.17 3.58 12.44
N ILE A 33 -20.50 2.80 11.41
CA ILE A 33 -20.39 3.22 10.01
C ILE A 33 -21.27 4.44 9.75
N MET A 34 -22.53 4.40 10.18
CA MET A 34 -23.46 5.53 10.03
C MET A 34 -22.98 6.80 10.77
N ALA A 35 -22.33 6.64 11.93
CA ALA A 35 -21.83 7.77 12.71
C ALA A 35 -20.54 8.39 12.13
N THR A 36 -19.83 7.70 11.24
CA THR A 36 -18.54 8.16 10.68
C THR A 36 -18.63 8.53 9.20
N THR A 37 -18.91 7.55 8.35
CA THR A 37 -18.89 7.71 6.89
C THR A 37 -20.29 7.66 6.26
N TRP A 38 -21.32 7.41 7.08
CA TRP A 38 -22.70 7.17 6.69
C TRP A 38 -22.88 5.86 5.92
N ASN A 39 -22.48 5.81 4.66
CA ASN A 39 -22.46 4.60 3.85
C ASN A 39 -21.61 4.78 2.58
N VAL A 40 -21.38 3.70 1.87
CA VAL A 40 -20.82 3.74 0.51
C VAL A 40 -21.90 4.19 -0.47
N PRO A 41 -21.61 5.08 -1.44
CA PRO A 41 -22.56 5.44 -2.49
C PRO A 41 -23.15 4.20 -3.19
N GLY A 42 -24.46 4.15 -3.35
CA GLY A 42 -25.15 2.98 -3.91
C GLY A 42 -24.64 2.55 -5.29
N VAL A 43 -24.27 3.51 -6.15
CA VAL A 43 -23.69 3.24 -7.46
C VAL A 43 -22.34 2.49 -7.36
N MET A 44 -21.50 2.84 -6.39
CA MET A 44 -20.22 2.16 -6.18
C MET A 44 -20.42 0.75 -5.63
N SER A 45 -21.39 0.55 -4.75
CA SER A 45 -21.78 -0.77 -4.28
C SER A 45 -22.34 -1.63 -5.42
N ALA A 46 -23.19 -1.09 -6.29
CA ALA A 46 -23.74 -1.81 -7.43
C ALA A 46 -22.65 -2.24 -8.43
N ILE A 47 -21.68 -1.36 -8.72
CA ILE A 47 -20.52 -1.69 -9.57
C ILE A 47 -19.69 -2.81 -8.90
N ALA A 48 -19.41 -2.69 -7.61
CA ALA A 48 -18.61 -3.69 -6.89
C ALA A 48 -19.30 -5.06 -6.87
N VAL A 49 -20.61 -5.11 -6.64
CA VAL A 49 -21.39 -6.35 -6.67
C VAL A 49 -21.36 -6.97 -8.06
N GLY A 50 -21.67 -6.19 -9.11
CA GLY A 50 -21.62 -6.68 -10.48
C GLY A 50 -20.26 -7.26 -10.86
N TRP A 51 -19.17 -6.59 -10.48
CA TRP A 51 -17.80 -7.06 -10.75
C TRP A 51 -17.41 -8.30 -9.92
N ILE A 52 -18.01 -8.51 -8.77
CA ILE A 52 -17.83 -9.75 -7.98
C ILE A 52 -18.57 -10.89 -8.69
N GLU A 53 -19.82 -10.66 -9.09
CA GLU A 53 -20.69 -11.68 -9.67
C GLU A 53 -20.25 -12.14 -11.07
N ASP A 54 -19.75 -11.21 -11.91
CA ASP A 54 -19.25 -11.51 -13.26
C ASP A 54 -17.78 -11.98 -13.32
N GLY A 55 -17.10 -12.02 -12.17
CA GLY A 55 -15.71 -12.47 -12.05
C GLY A 55 -14.65 -11.41 -12.36
N THR A 56 -15.04 -10.18 -12.70
CA THR A 56 -14.10 -9.07 -12.97
C THR A 56 -13.16 -8.80 -11.81
N VAL A 57 -13.65 -8.86 -10.55
CA VAL A 57 -12.80 -8.70 -9.36
C VAL A 57 -11.68 -9.73 -9.35
N ALA A 58 -12.00 -11.02 -9.55
CA ALA A 58 -11.01 -12.09 -9.53
C ALA A 58 -9.95 -11.92 -10.63
N GLN A 59 -10.37 -11.51 -11.83
CA GLN A 59 -9.48 -11.24 -12.95
C GLN A 59 -8.53 -10.07 -12.66
N LEU A 60 -9.05 -8.94 -12.18
CA LEU A 60 -8.26 -7.76 -11.84
C LEU A 60 -7.27 -8.04 -10.71
N GLU A 61 -7.69 -8.80 -9.69
CA GLU A 61 -6.80 -9.21 -8.60
C GLU A 61 -5.67 -10.11 -9.09
N ALA A 62 -5.94 -11.03 -10.02
CA ALA A 62 -4.91 -11.89 -10.62
C ALA A 62 -3.88 -11.07 -11.41
N GLN A 63 -4.35 -10.14 -12.24
CA GLN A 63 -3.49 -9.23 -13.00
C GLN A 63 -2.62 -8.35 -12.09
N LYS A 64 -3.21 -7.77 -11.03
CA LYS A 64 -2.47 -6.96 -10.07
C LYS A 64 -1.44 -7.77 -9.29
N ARG A 65 -1.76 -9.00 -8.91
CA ARG A 65 -0.79 -9.90 -8.28
C ARG A 65 0.40 -10.20 -9.19
N GLN A 66 0.16 -10.40 -10.47
CA GLN A 66 1.22 -10.63 -11.45
C GLN A 66 2.10 -9.39 -11.63
N ASP A 67 1.50 -8.19 -11.80
CA ASP A 67 2.23 -6.93 -11.90
C ASP A 67 3.03 -6.64 -10.62
N ALA A 68 2.44 -6.84 -9.44
CA ALA A 68 3.14 -6.66 -8.18
C ALA A 68 4.35 -7.59 -8.04
N ARG A 69 4.25 -8.86 -8.48
CA ARG A 69 5.38 -9.80 -8.48
C ARG A 69 6.53 -9.31 -9.37
N ALA A 70 6.21 -8.80 -10.57
CA ALA A 70 7.22 -8.25 -11.46
C ALA A 70 7.94 -7.04 -10.83
N ARG A 71 7.21 -6.15 -10.18
CA ARG A 71 7.76 -4.98 -9.46
C ARG A 71 8.59 -5.38 -8.24
N GLN A 72 8.17 -6.38 -7.48
CA GLN A 72 8.93 -6.92 -6.36
C GLN A 72 10.22 -7.61 -6.83
N ALA A 73 10.19 -8.32 -7.96
CA ALA A 73 11.39 -8.91 -8.55
C ALA A 73 12.40 -7.83 -8.97
N LEU A 74 11.94 -6.75 -9.60
CA LEU A 74 12.78 -5.60 -9.92
C LEU A 74 13.36 -4.96 -8.65
N ALA A 75 12.52 -4.76 -7.62
CA ALA A 75 12.98 -4.20 -6.35
C ALA A 75 14.05 -5.09 -5.69
N ALA A 76 13.86 -6.42 -5.69
CA ALA A 76 14.83 -7.36 -5.14
C ALA A 76 16.18 -7.31 -5.90
N GLN A 77 16.15 -7.14 -7.21
CA GLN A 77 17.35 -6.99 -8.02
C GLN A 77 18.07 -5.68 -7.72
N VAL A 78 17.34 -4.56 -7.72
CA VAL A 78 17.93 -3.22 -7.56
C VAL A 78 18.38 -2.98 -6.13
N LEU A 79 17.60 -3.38 -5.13
CA LEU A 79 17.90 -3.21 -3.71
C LEU A 79 18.75 -4.35 -3.13
N LYS A 80 19.43 -5.13 -3.95
CA LYS A 80 20.31 -6.19 -3.48
C LYS A 80 21.33 -5.66 -2.44
N GLY A 81 21.32 -6.28 -1.26
CA GLY A 81 22.18 -5.89 -0.13
C GLY A 81 21.59 -4.80 0.78
N VAL A 82 20.42 -4.26 0.46
CA VAL A 82 19.66 -3.36 1.33
C VAL A 82 18.57 -4.17 2.04
N PRO A 83 18.50 -4.19 3.37
CA PRO A 83 17.44 -4.92 4.08
C PRO A 83 16.09 -4.24 3.91
N TYR A 84 15.04 -5.00 3.60
CA TYR A 84 13.66 -4.53 3.56
C TYR A 84 12.68 -5.65 3.87
N ILE A 85 11.46 -5.28 4.23
CA ILE A 85 10.35 -6.19 4.51
C ILE A 85 9.30 -6.01 3.44
N SER A 86 8.86 -7.10 2.81
CA SER A 86 7.82 -7.07 1.78
C SER A 86 7.12 -8.43 1.64
N HIS A 87 6.05 -8.46 0.86
CA HIS A 87 5.39 -9.67 0.40
C HIS A 87 5.49 -9.76 -1.13
N PRO A 88 5.72 -10.94 -1.73
CA PRO A 88 5.96 -11.09 -3.17
C PRO A 88 4.86 -10.53 -4.09
N SER A 89 3.65 -10.39 -3.59
CA SER A 89 2.50 -9.86 -4.34
C SER A 89 2.00 -8.51 -3.78
N SER A 90 2.85 -7.77 -3.06
CA SER A 90 2.54 -6.44 -2.55
C SER A 90 3.07 -5.35 -3.45
N TYR A 91 2.31 -4.26 -3.60
CA TYR A 91 2.82 -3.02 -4.19
C TYR A 91 3.62 -2.16 -3.21
N PHE A 92 3.84 -2.64 -2.00
CA PHE A 92 4.57 -1.90 -0.97
C PHE A 92 5.74 -2.69 -0.46
N LEU A 93 6.78 -1.97 -0.09
CA LEU A 93 7.84 -2.50 0.74
C LEU A 93 8.14 -1.52 1.89
N TRP A 94 8.61 -2.08 2.98
CA TRP A 94 9.06 -1.38 4.17
C TRP A 94 10.56 -1.50 4.28
N LEU A 95 11.25 -0.36 4.30
CA LEU A 95 12.69 -0.26 4.29
C LEU A 95 13.14 0.36 5.62
N PRO A 96 13.56 -0.46 6.59
CA PRO A 96 14.18 0.02 7.83
C PRO A 96 15.48 0.74 7.50
N LEU A 97 15.75 1.85 8.16
CA LEU A 97 16.99 2.58 8.08
C LEU A 97 17.84 2.26 9.31
N GLY A 98 19.17 2.37 9.19
CA GLY A 98 20.07 2.27 10.32
C GLY A 98 19.89 3.41 11.32
N ASP A 99 20.38 3.23 12.52
CA ASP A 99 20.20 4.19 13.64
C ASP A 99 20.78 5.59 13.35
N GLU A 100 21.77 5.68 12.47
CA GLU A 100 22.38 6.95 12.07
C GLU A 100 21.61 7.68 10.96
N ALA A 101 20.71 6.99 10.25
CA ALA A 101 19.97 7.55 9.12
C ALA A 101 18.62 8.11 9.57
N ARG A 102 18.42 9.41 9.41
CA ARG A 102 17.14 10.06 9.68
C ARG A 102 16.20 9.94 8.50
N ALA A 103 15.06 9.27 8.73
CA ALA A 103 14.06 9.01 7.70
C ALA A 103 13.53 10.29 7.03
N ASP A 104 13.36 11.37 7.78
CA ASP A 104 12.96 12.69 7.28
C ASP A 104 14.00 13.28 6.32
N GLN A 105 15.29 13.18 6.64
CA GLN A 105 16.37 13.68 5.79
C GLN A 105 16.49 12.88 4.48
N VAL A 106 16.40 11.55 4.56
CA VAL A 106 16.41 10.68 3.37
C VAL A 106 15.19 10.97 2.49
N ALA A 107 14.00 11.12 3.10
CA ALA A 107 12.79 11.48 2.35
C ALA A 107 12.91 12.85 1.67
N MET A 108 13.48 13.85 2.35
CA MET A 108 13.75 15.18 1.76
C MET A 108 14.77 15.13 0.62
N ALA A 109 15.82 14.32 0.74
CA ALA A 109 16.81 14.14 -0.32
C ALA A 109 16.17 13.51 -1.56
N LEU A 110 15.35 12.47 -1.39
CA LEU A 110 14.60 11.82 -2.46
C LEU A 110 13.56 12.79 -3.09
N GLN A 111 12.93 13.63 -2.29
CA GLN A 111 11.98 14.63 -2.78
C GLN A 111 12.64 15.64 -3.75
N ARG A 112 13.89 16.03 -3.51
CA ARG A 112 14.67 16.90 -4.44
C ARG A 112 14.90 16.21 -5.79
N GLU A 113 14.98 14.88 -5.79
CA GLU A 113 15.06 14.04 -6.98
C GLU A 113 13.68 13.68 -7.56
N GLN A 114 12.63 14.37 -7.12
CA GLN A 114 11.23 14.14 -7.50
C GLN A 114 10.70 12.73 -7.17
N ILE A 115 11.27 12.09 -6.16
CA ILE A 115 10.84 10.80 -5.63
C ILE A 115 10.15 11.02 -4.29
N SER A 116 8.84 10.78 -4.25
CA SER A 116 8.05 10.88 -3.03
C SER A 116 7.97 9.52 -2.33
N VAL A 117 8.39 9.48 -1.08
CA VAL A 117 8.30 8.30 -0.19
C VAL A 117 7.57 8.69 1.09
N SER A 118 7.02 7.69 1.80
CA SER A 118 6.41 7.93 3.11
C SER A 118 7.37 7.48 4.22
N THR A 119 7.53 8.31 5.24
CA THR A 119 8.20 7.90 6.49
C THR A 119 7.27 7.04 7.35
N ALA A 120 7.78 6.47 8.45
CA ALA A 120 6.99 5.68 9.39
C ALA A 120 6.02 6.54 10.23
N GLU A 121 6.31 7.80 10.43
CA GLU A 121 5.61 8.71 11.35
C GLU A 121 4.08 8.74 11.14
N PRO A 122 3.53 8.88 9.91
CA PRO A 122 2.08 8.91 9.70
C PRO A 122 1.35 7.61 10.07
N PHE A 123 2.08 6.52 10.30
CA PHE A 123 1.56 5.19 10.63
C PHE A 123 1.83 4.80 12.08
N ALA A 124 2.60 5.59 12.81
CA ALA A 124 2.97 5.29 14.18
C ALA A 124 1.77 5.47 15.13
N VAL A 125 1.58 4.49 16.01
CA VAL A 125 0.55 4.49 17.07
C VAL A 125 1.20 4.52 18.48
N SER A 126 2.52 4.66 18.52
CA SER A 126 3.31 4.73 19.77
C SER A 126 4.23 5.96 19.74
N ALA A 127 4.75 6.33 20.91
CA ALA A 127 5.70 7.45 21.03
C ALA A 127 7.05 7.16 20.31
N THR A 128 7.42 5.90 20.20
CA THR A 128 8.64 5.48 19.46
C THR A 128 8.29 5.24 18.01
N VAL A 129 8.84 6.07 17.12
CA VAL A 129 8.66 5.95 15.67
C VAL A 129 9.91 5.31 15.08
N PRO A 130 9.81 4.19 14.36
CA PRO A 130 10.97 3.57 13.73
C PRO A 130 11.51 4.45 12.59
N HIS A 131 12.82 4.49 12.43
CA HIS A 131 13.44 5.09 11.25
C HIS A 131 13.26 4.15 10.06
N ALA A 132 12.26 4.42 9.25
CA ALA A 132 11.94 3.59 8.09
C ALA A 132 11.21 4.36 7.00
N LEU A 133 11.30 3.86 5.78
CA LEU A 133 10.57 4.37 4.62
C LEU A 133 9.58 3.31 4.12
N ARG A 134 8.41 3.76 3.72
CA ARG A 134 7.44 2.95 2.98
C ARG A 134 7.49 3.36 1.52
N LEU A 135 7.84 2.42 0.65
CA LEU A 135 7.88 2.64 -0.80
C LEU A 135 6.63 2.04 -1.46
N ALA A 136 6.01 2.82 -2.36
CA ALA A 136 4.89 2.39 -3.18
C ALA A 136 5.39 2.09 -4.60
N LEU A 137 5.42 0.82 -4.97
CA LEU A 137 5.98 0.36 -6.25
C LEU A 137 5.01 0.51 -7.43
N GLY A 138 3.71 0.67 -7.17
CA GLY A 138 2.66 0.68 -8.19
C GLY A 138 2.34 2.05 -8.80
N SER A 139 3.04 3.11 -8.41
CA SER A 139 2.67 4.49 -8.78
C SER A 139 3.24 4.95 -10.13
N VAL A 140 4.21 4.23 -10.68
CA VAL A 140 4.98 4.61 -11.87
C VAL A 140 5.17 3.45 -12.84
N SER A 141 5.65 3.72 -14.06
CA SER A 141 6.03 2.68 -15.02
C SER A 141 7.20 1.81 -14.50
N MET A 142 7.40 0.63 -15.07
CA MET A 142 8.50 -0.26 -14.67
C MET A 142 9.87 0.38 -14.89
N ALA A 143 10.05 1.14 -15.98
CA ALA A 143 11.30 1.83 -16.27
C ALA A 143 11.59 2.91 -15.21
N ALA A 144 10.63 3.79 -14.94
CA ALA A 144 10.77 4.82 -13.93
C ALA A 144 10.94 4.25 -12.50
N LEU A 145 10.33 3.08 -12.23
CA LEU A 145 10.52 2.38 -10.95
C LEU A 145 11.97 1.95 -10.77
N GLY A 146 12.59 1.39 -11.81
CA GLY A 146 13.99 0.96 -11.76
C GLY A 146 14.94 2.12 -11.44
N GLU A 147 14.77 3.26 -12.12
CA GLU A 147 15.55 4.47 -11.87
C GLU A 147 15.32 5.02 -10.46
N ALA A 148 14.07 5.10 -10.01
CA ALA A 148 13.74 5.57 -8.66
C ALA A 148 14.35 4.67 -7.57
N LEU A 149 14.29 3.35 -7.73
CA LEU A 149 14.86 2.40 -6.78
C LEU A 149 16.39 2.48 -6.71
N LEU A 150 17.08 2.80 -7.82
CA LEU A 150 18.52 3.06 -7.81
C LEU A 150 18.84 4.27 -6.93
N LYS A 151 18.11 5.38 -7.10
CA LYS A 151 18.27 6.57 -6.27
C LYS A 151 17.94 6.32 -4.79
N VAL A 152 16.89 5.55 -4.51
CA VAL A 152 16.58 5.10 -3.14
C VAL A 152 17.74 4.32 -2.55
N ARG A 153 18.30 3.35 -3.29
CA ARG A 153 19.46 2.56 -2.83
C ARG A 153 20.67 3.43 -2.52
N GLU A 154 20.93 4.45 -3.32
CA GLU A 154 22.02 5.40 -3.08
C GLU A 154 21.76 6.25 -1.84
N ALA A 155 20.55 6.75 -1.67
CA ALA A 155 20.17 7.58 -0.54
C ALA A 155 20.16 6.85 0.82
N VAL A 156 20.07 5.52 0.86
CA VAL A 156 20.05 4.71 2.11
C VAL A 156 21.37 3.97 2.38
N ARG A 157 22.37 4.11 1.52
CA ARG A 157 23.73 3.59 1.72
C ARG A 157 24.57 4.62 2.48
N TRP A 158 24.42 4.62 3.78
CA TRP A 158 25.31 5.35 4.69
C TRP A 158 26.06 4.39 5.60
#